data_d9c4bb1f6ca355a87c17f134d2e8fe95
#
_entry.id   d9c4bb1f6ca355a87c17f134d2e8fe95
#
_cell.length_a   1.000
_cell.length_b   1.000
_cell.length_c   1.000
_cell.angle_alpha   90.00
_cell.angle_beta   90.00
_cell.angle_gamma   90.00
#
_symmetry.space_group_name_H-M   'P 1'
#
loop_
_entity.id
_entity.type
_entity.pdbx_description
1 polymer ?
#
loop_
_entity_poly.entity_id
_entity_poly.type
_entity_poly.pdbx_seq_one_letter_code
_entity_poly.pdbx_strand_id
1 'polypeptide(L)'
;MITFIVSFIALILGYVIYGKFVAGVFQPDNRQTPAVVKNDGIDYVPMPNWKVFMVQFLNIAGTGPIFGAIMGAKFGPSAYLWIIFGCIFAGAVHDYLSGMLSIRNGGSDLPQLIGKYLGNVPRNIMLVFSIVLLLMVGTVFVYSPAEILGHICGTNLMWIIIIFVYY
;
A
#
# COMPACT_ATOMS: atom_id res chain seq x y z
N MET A 1 26.51 4.46 -6.16
CA MET A 1 25.87 5.78 -6.21
C MET A 1 25.21 6.08 -7.56
N ILE A 2 25.87 5.81 -8.69
CA ILE A 2 25.29 6.07 -10.03
C ILE A 2 23.97 5.32 -10.25
N THR A 3 23.92 4.04 -9.93
CA THR A 3 22.70 3.21 -10.03
C THR A 3 21.52 3.79 -9.23
N PHE A 4 21.75 4.26 -8.02
CA PHE A 4 20.74 4.90 -7.19
C PHE A 4 20.18 6.18 -7.85
N ILE A 5 21.07 7.05 -8.33
CA ILE A 5 20.66 8.30 -8.98
C ILE A 5 19.87 8.03 -10.26
N VAL A 6 20.33 7.09 -11.08
CA VAL A 6 19.63 6.69 -12.31
C VAL A 6 18.25 6.11 -11.99
N SER A 7 18.16 5.26 -10.97
CA SER A 7 16.88 4.68 -10.53
C SER A 7 15.91 5.74 -10.02
N PHE A 8 16.39 6.70 -9.25
CA PHE A 8 15.59 7.80 -8.73
C PHE A 8 15.05 8.69 -9.85
N ILE A 9 15.88 9.05 -10.81
CA ILE A 9 15.48 9.82 -12.00
C ILE A 9 14.46 9.02 -12.83
N ALA A 10 14.67 7.72 -13.02
CA ALA A 10 13.76 6.86 -13.76
C ALA A 10 12.37 6.77 -13.10
N LEU A 11 12.31 6.70 -11.76
CA LEU A 11 11.03 6.71 -11.03
C LEU A 11 10.30 8.05 -11.20
N ILE A 12 11.00 9.18 -11.12
CA ILE A 12 10.40 10.51 -11.37
C ILE A 12 9.88 10.61 -12.81
N LEU A 13 10.66 10.20 -13.80
CA LEU A 13 10.22 10.20 -15.19
C LEU A 13 9.04 9.27 -15.41
N GLY A 14 9.05 8.09 -14.80
CA GLY A 14 7.93 7.17 -14.81
C GLY A 14 6.65 7.81 -14.24
N TYR A 15 6.75 8.49 -13.11
CA TYR A 15 5.62 9.23 -12.55
C TYR A 15 5.09 10.32 -13.49
N VAL A 16 5.97 11.13 -14.04
CA VAL A 16 5.57 12.27 -14.90
C VAL A 16 5.03 11.81 -16.26
N ILE A 17 5.66 10.85 -16.90
CA ILE A 17 5.33 10.42 -18.28
C ILE A 17 4.23 9.35 -18.22
N TYR A 18 4.53 8.23 -17.56
CA TYR A 18 3.63 7.08 -17.53
C TYR A 18 2.42 7.32 -16.63
N GLY A 19 2.58 8.06 -15.54
CA GLY A 19 1.47 8.49 -14.69
C GLY A 19 0.45 9.34 -15.44
N LYS A 20 0.87 10.27 -16.29
CA LYS A 20 -0.04 11.04 -17.16
C LYS A 20 -0.77 10.15 -18.15
N PHE A 21 -0.09 9.18 -18.75
CA PHE A 21 -0.71 8.21 -19.67
C PHE A 21 -1.79 7.40 -18.94
N VAL A 22 -1.49 6.85 -17.76
CA VAL A 22 -2.43 6.08 -16.94
C VAL A 22 -3.61 6.94 -16.52
N ALA A 23 -3.37 8.16 -16.05
CA ALA A 23 -4.43 9.10 -15.72
C ALA A 23 -5.31 9.43 -16.92
N GLY A 24 -4.74 9.56 -18.12
CA GLY A 24 -5.48 9.76 -19.37
C GLY A 24 -6.37 8.57 -19.74
N VAL A 25 -5.92 7.35 -19.48
CA VAL A 25 -6.72 6.12 -19.72
C VAL A 25 -7.89 6.02 -18.74
N PHE A 26 -7.65 6.27 -17.46
CA PHE A 26 -8.69 6.14 -16.41
C PHE A 26 -9.55 7.38 -16.25
N GLN A 27 -9.17 8.50 -16.84
CA GLN A 27 -9.94 9.75 -16.89
C GLN A 27 -10.55 10.15 -15.53
N PRO A 28 -9.71 10.60 -14.57
CA PRO A 28 -10.23 11.16 -13.32
C PRO A 28 -11.15 12.32 -13.62
N ASP A 29 -12.31 12.35 -13.00
CA ASP A 29 -13.32 13.39 -13.16
C ASP A 29 -13.45 14.24 -11.89
N ASN A 30 -14.19 15.35 -11.98
CA ASN A 30 -14.40 16.28 -10.87
C ASN A 30 -15.60 15.89 -9.98
N ARG A 31 -16.08 14.66 -10.04
CA ARG A 31 -17.16 14.21 -9.15
C ARG A 31 -16.67 14.26 -7.70
N GLN A 32 -17.58 14.66 -6.82
CA GLN A 32 -17.32 14.62 -5.39
C GLN A 32 -17.05 13.17 -4.93
N THR A 33 -16.06 13.00 -4.07
CA THR A 33 -15.71 11.69 -3.53
C THR A 33 -16.79 11.17 -2.58
N PRO A 34 -16.93 9.86 -2.40
CA PRO A 34 -17.89 9.27 -1.46
C PRO A 34 -17.77 9.82 -0.04
N ALA A 35 -16.57 10.15 0.41
CA ALA A 35 -16.34 10.75 1.72
C ALA A 35 -17.01 12.11 1.90
N VAL A 36 -17.22 12.86 0.81
CA VAL A 36 -17.93 14.14 0.84
C VAL A 36 -19.45 13.94 0.69
N VAL A 37 -19.84 13.07 -0.24
CA VAL A 37 -21.28 12.86 -0.58
C VAL A 37 -22.02 12.10 0.53
N LYS A 38 -21.35 11.12 1.12
CA LYS A 38 -21.92 10.21 2.15
C LYS A 38 -21.46 10.55 3.57
N ASN A 39 -20.94 11.76 3.79
CA ASN A 39 -20.37 12.13 5.08
C ASN A 39 -21.32 11.83 6.24
N ASP A 40 -20.95 10.84 7.06
CA ASP A 40 -21.68 10.43 8.26
C ASP A 40 -20.89 10.73 9.57
N GLY A 41 -19.66 11.24 9.41
CA GLY A 41 -18.78 11.54 10.54
C GLY A 41 -18.11 10.33 11.19
N ILE A 42 -18.37 9.11 10.72
CA ILE A 42 -17.84 7.85 11.25
C ILE A 42 -17.06 7.10 10.17
N ASP A 43 -17.74 6.58 9.16
CA ASP A 43 -17.14 5.78 8.07
C ASP A 43 -16.69 6.64 6.90
N TYR A 44 -17.43 7.72 6.61
CA TYR A 44 -17.17 8.65 5.52
C TYR A 44 -16.84 10.03 6.06
N VAL A 45 -15.55 10.27 6.30
CA VAL A 45 -15.07 11.56 6.81
C VAL A 45 -14.16 12.23 5.77
N PRO A 46 -14.50 13.44 5.31
CA PRO A 46 -13.61 14.19 4.44
C PRO A 46 -12.31 14.55 5.15
N MET A 47 -11.20 14.20 4.55
CA MET A 47 -9.86 14.50 5.07
C MET A 47 -9.13 15.50 4.17
N PRO A 48 -8.29 16.40 4.72
CA PRO A 48 -7.44 17.26 3.93
C PRO A 48 -6.42 16.43 3.13
N ASN A 49 -6.04 16.91 1.96
CA ASN A 49 -5.20 16.18 0.99
C ASN A 49 -3.89 15.64 1.59
N TRP A 50 -3.27 16.39 2.50
CA TRP A 50 -2.03 15.94 3.13
C TRP A 50 -2.22 14.70 4.03
N LYS A 51 -3.37 14.60 4.72
CA LYS A 51 -3.70 13.41 5.52
C LYS A 51 -3.96 12.20 4.63
N VAL A 52 -4.70 12.41 3.53
CA VAL A 52 -4.92 11.34 2.52
C VAL A 52 -3.59 10.84 1.96
N PHE A 53 -2.69 11.77 1.60
CA PHE A 53 -1.35 11.41 1.15
C PHE A 53 -0.57 10.61 2.20
N MET A 54 -0.57 11.06 3.45
CA MET A 54 0.16 10.36 4.53
C MET A 54 -0.40 8.96 4.80
N VAL A 55 -1.73 8.79 4.79
CA VAL A 55 -2.36 7.46 4.96
C VAL A 55 -1.95 6.53 3.83
N GLN A 56 -2.00 6.99 2.58
CA GLN A 56 -1.58 6.18 1.43
C GLN A 56 -0.08 5.86 1.47
N PHE A 57 0.74 6.83 1.81
CA PHE A 57 2.18 6.63 1.97
C PHE A 57 2.50 5.56 3.04
N LEU A 58 1.85 5.63 4.20
CA LEU A 58 2.04 4.66 5.29
C LEU A 58 1.55 3.26 4.91
N ASN A 59 0.47 3.15 4.14
CA ASN A 59 -0.02 1.86 3.64
C ASN A 59 0.98 1.18 2.68
N ILE A 60 1.67 1.97 1.86
CA ILE A 60 2.67 1.47 0.91
C ILE A 60 4.01 1.22 1.61
N ALA A 61 4.43 2.13 2.49
CA ALA A 61 5.72 2.05 3.22
C ALA A 61 5.68 1.03 4.37
N GLY A 62 5.15 -0.16 4.10
CA GLY A 62 5.09 -1.25 5.08
C GLY A 62 6.40 -2.05 5.18
N THR A 63 6.38 -3.07 6.04
CA THR A 63 7.52 -3.97 6.25
C THR A 63 7.96 -4.70 4.98
N GLY A 64 7.00 -5.09 4.12
CA GLY A 64 7.28 -5.75 2.84
C GLY A 64 8.21 -4.95 1.92
N PRO A 65 7.88 -3.72 1.53
CA PRO A 65 8.74 -2.87 0.72
C PRO A 65 10.11 -2.59 1.33
N ILE A 66 10.20 -2.43 2.65
CA ILE A 66 11.47 -2.18 3.34
C ILE A 66 12.35 -3.43 3.31
N PHE A 67 11.86 -4.57 3.80
CA PHE A 67 12.63 -5.81 3.83
C PHE A 67 12.84 -6.38 2.43
N GLY A 68 11.91 -6.21 1.53
CA GLY A 68 12.05 -6.60 0.13
C GLY A 68 13.22 -5.89 -0.56
N ALA A 69 13.38 -4.59 -0.33
CA ALA A 69 14.52 -3.83 -0.86
C ALA A 69 15.85 -4.28 -0.24
N ILE A 70 15.88 -4.53 1.08
CA ILE A 70 17.08 -5.04 1.78
C ILE A 70 17.46 -6.43 1.25
N MET A 71 16.49 -7.32 1.09
CA MET A 71 16.71 -8.64 0.52
C MET A 71 17.16 -8.57 -0.94
N GLY A 72 16.60 -7.63 -1.69
CA GLY A 72 16.99 -7.34 -3.07
C GLY A 72 18.46 -6.95 -3.22
N ALA A 73 19.03 -6.28 -2.21
CA ALA A 73 20.44 -5.91 -2.21
C ALA A 73 21.41 -7.11 -2.35
N LYS A 74 20.98 -8.31 -1.93
CA LYS A 74 21.75 -9.57 -2.09
C LYS A 74 21.92 -9.96 -3.56
N PHE A 75 21.05 -9.49 -4.44
CA PHE A 75 21.09 -9.75 -5.89
C PHE A 75 21.83 -8.68 -6.67
N GLY A 76 22.45 -7.72 -5.98
CA GLY A 76 23.25 -6.66 -6.58
C GLY A 76 22.42 -5.66 -7.41
N PRO A 77 23.03 -5.02 -8.44
CA PRO A 77 22.38 -3.95 -9.21
C PRO A 77 21.13 -4.37 -9.97
N SER A 78 20.93 -5.66 -10.25
CA SER A 78 19.74 -6.17 -10.95
C SER A 78 18.44 -5.92 -10.15
N ALA A 79 18.51 -5.82 -8.82
CA ALA A 79 17.37 -5.47 -7.98
C ALA A 79 16.77 -4.10 -8.33
N TYR A 80 17.59 -3.13 -8.73
CA TYR A 80 17.11 -1.81 -9.14
C TYR A 80 16.19 -1.86 -10.36
N LEU A 81 16.44 -2.75 -11.30
CA LEU A 81 15.59 -2.93 -12.48
C LEU A 81 14.18 -3.40 -12.05
N TRP A 82 14.12 -4.40 -11.19
CA TRP A 82 12.85 -4.89 -10.65
C TRP A 82 12.10 -3.84 -9.84
N ILE A 83 12.80 -3.07 -9.01
CA ILE A 83 12.20 -1.97 -8.23
C ILE A 83 11.63 -0.91 -9.18
N ILE A 84 12.40 -0.45 -10.17
CA ILE A 84 11.96 0.59 -11.11
C ILE A 84 10.74 0.13 -11.91
N PHE A 85 10.88 -0.97 -12.63
CA PHE A 85 9.81 -1.46 -13.50
C PHE A 85 8.60 -1.95 -12.71
N GLY A 86 8.82 -2.64 -11.58
CA GLY A 86 7.75 -3.09 -10.70
C GLY A 86 6.97 -1.93 -10.10
N CYS A 87 7.63 -0.88 -9.62
CA CYS A 87 6.95 0.29 -9.08
C CYS A 87 6.19 1.08 -10.15
N ILE A 88 6.79 1.29 -11.34
CA ILE A 88 6.17 2.09 -12.40
C ILE A 88 5.00 1.35 -13.05
N PHE A 89 5.22 0.13 -13.51
CA PHE A 89 4.25 -0.58 -14.37
C PHE A 89 3.24 -1.44 -13.59
N ALA A 90 3.59 -1.90 -12.40
CA ALA A 90 2.73 -2.74 -11.59
C ALA A 90 2.20 -2.01 -10.35
N GLY A 91 3.06 -1.64 -9.41
CA GLY A 91 2.65 -1.11 -8.11
C GLY A 91 1.81 0.15 -8.21
N ALA A 92 2.33 1.19 -8.87
CA ALA A 92 1.64 2.47 -8.99
C ALA A 92 0.32 2.37 -9.77
N VAL A 93 0.28 1.54 -10.82
CA VAL A 93 -0.95 1.32 -11.60
C VAL A 93 -1.98 0.55 -10.80
N HIS A 94 -1.56 -0.50 -10.09
CA HIS A 94 -2.44 -1.28 -9.22
C HIS A 94 -3.08 -0.40 -8.14
N ASP A 95 -2.29 0.42 -7.44
CA ASP A 95 -2.78 1.26 -6.36
C ASP A 95 -3.71 2.36 -6.88
N TYR A 96 -3.34 2.99 -8.00
CA TYR A 96 -4.19 3.98 -8.66
C TYR A 96 -5.51 3.38 -9.13
N LEU A 97 -5.47 2.21 -9.78
CA LEU A 97 -6.66 1.52 -10.29
C LEU A 97 -7.59 1.10 -9.15
N SER A 98 -7.06 0.49 -8.09
CA SER A 98 -7.86 0.05 -6.94
C SER A 98 -8.53 1.23 -6.23
N GLY A 99 -7.81 2.35 -6.05
CA GLY A 99 -8.36 3.58 -5.51
C GLY A 99 -9.48 4.16 -6.38
N MET A 100 -9.25 4.26 -7.70
CA MET A 100 -10.26 4.77 -8.64
C MET A 100 -11.50 3.88 -8.72
N LEU A 101 -11.34 2.56 -8.71
CA LEU A 101 -12.47 1.63 -8.69
C LEU A 101 -13.28 1.76 -7.39
N SER A 102 -12.61 1.86 -6.25
CA SER A 102 -13.26 2.08 -4.96
C SER A 102 -14.08 3.37 -4.95
N ILE A 103 -13.46 4.50 -5.33
CA ILE A 103 -14.14 5.81 -5.38
C ILE A 103 -15.36 5.79 -6.32
N ARG A 104 -15.21 5.22 -7.52
CA ARG A 104 -16.31 5.14 -8.51
C ARG A 104 -17.45 4.22 -8.09
N ASN A 105 -17.20 3.29 -7.17
CA ASN A 105 -18.19 2.38 -6.60
C ASN A 105 -18.62 2.78 -5.18
N GLY A 106 -18.53 4.04 -4.82
CA GLY A 106 -19.09 4.57 -3.59
C GLY A 106 -18.25 4.28 -2.34
N GLY A 107 -16.93 4.05 -2.49
CA GLY A 107 -16.02 3.70 -1.41
C GLY A 107 -16.01 2.21 -1.08
N SER A 108 -16.43 1.36 -2.00
CA SER A 108 -16.48 -0.09 -1.80
C SER A 108 -15.09 -0.71 -1.65
N ASP A 109 -14.98 -1.71 -0.77
CA ASP A 109 -13.79 -2.54 -0.62
C ASP A 109 -13.62 -3.55 -1.77
N LEU A 110 -12.46 -4.18 -1.85
CA LEU A 110 -12.14 -5.12 -2.92
C LEU A 110 -13.08 -6.34 -2.95
N PRO A 111 -13.42 -7.00 -1.84
CA PRO A 111 -14.41 -8.08 -1.83
C PRO A 111 -15.79 -7.64 -2.34
N GLN A 112 -16.25 -6.45 -2.00
CA GLN A 112 -17.53 -5.92 -2.50
C GLN A 112 -17.49 -5.67 -4.00
N LEU A 113 -16.38 -5.12 -4.51
CA LEU A 113 -16.18 -4.92 -5.96
C LEU A 113 -16.18 -6.26 -6.71
N ILE A 114 -15.48 -7.26 -6.19
CA ILE A 114 -15.48 -8.61 -6.76
C ILE A 114 -16.90 -9.20 -6.74
N GLY A 115 -17.63 -9.02 -5.64
CA GLY A 115 -19.02 -9.47 -5.55
C GLY A 115 -19.94 -8.84 -6.57
N LYS A 116 -19.73 -7.55 -6.85
CA LYS A 116 -20.51 -6.80 -7.84
C LYS A 116 -20.28 -7.30 -9.27
N TYR A 117 -19.05 -7.63 -9.64
CA TYR A 117 -18.69 -7.96 -11.03
C TYR A 117 -18.60 -9.46 -11.31
N LEU A 118 -18.23 -10.28 -10.31
CA LEU A 118 -17.96 -11.71 -10.47
C LEU A 118 -18.92 -12.61 -9.68
N GLY A 119 -19.76 -12.03 -8.81
CA GLY A 119 -20.75 -12.77 -8.05
C GLY A 119 -20.30 -13.16 -6.64
N ASN A 120 -21.19 -13.89 -5.92
CA ASN A 120 -21.04 -14.13 -4.48
C ASN A 120 -19.94 -15.15 -4.13
N VAL A 121 -19.69 -16.15 -4.96
CA VAL A 121 -18.68 -17.18 -4.68
C VAL A 121 -17.26 -16.56 -4.66
N PRO A 122 -16.82 -15.85 -5.72
CA PRO A 122 -15.53 -15.13 -5.68
C PRO A 122 -15.45 -14.09 -4.56
N ARG A 123 -16.54 -13.40 -4.24
CA ARG A 123 -16.61 -12.47 -3.10
C ARG A 123 -16.25 -13.15 -1.79
N ASN A 124 -16.86 -14.28 -1.49
CA ASN A 124 -16.63 -14.98 -0.22
C ASN A 124 -15.21 -15.53 -0.12
N ILE A 125 -14.66 -16.04 -1.22
CA ILE A 125 -13.25 -16.46 -1.28
C ILE A 125 -12.34 -15.28 -1.00
N MET A 126 -12.58 -14.13 -1.64
CA MET A 126 -11.77 -12.93 -1.45
C MET A 126 -11.91 -12.36 -0.04
N LEU A 127 -13.08 -12.47 0.59
CA LEU A 127 -13.30 -12.06 1.98
C LEU A 127 -12.42 -12.87 2.95
N VAL A 128 -12.44 -14.20 2.82
CA VAL A 128 -11.59 -15.09 3.63
C VAL A 128 -10.11 -14.79 3.39
N PHE A 129 -9.72 -14.65 2.12
CA PHE A 129 -8.35 -14.29 1.76
C PHE A 129 -7.91 -12.95 2.38
N SER A 130 -8.76 -11.93 2.32
CA SER A 130 -8.49 -10.62 2.90
C SER A 130 -8.31 -10.67 4.42
N ILE A 131 -9.14 -11.44 5.13
CA ILE A 131 -9.01 -11.63 6.58
C ILE A 131 -7.68 -12.30 6.92
N VAL A 132 -7.34 -13.39 6.23
CA VAL A 132 -6.07 -14.09 6.45
C VAL A 132 -4.88 -13.16 6.13
N LEU A 133 -4.95 -12.42 5.04
CA LEU A 133 -3.92 -11.46 4.65
C LEU A 133 -3.72 -10.38 5.72
N LEU A 134 -4.80 -9.80 6.23
CA LEU A 134 -4.73 -8.77 7.28
C LEU A 134 -4.12 -9.30 8.57
N LEU A 135 -4.47 -10.51 8.98
CA LEU A 135 -3.87 -11.18 10.14
C LEU A 135 -2.37 -11.42 9.93
N MET A 136 -1.97 -11.89 8.76
CA MET A 136 -0.55 -12.11 8.43
C MET A 136 0.24 -10.80 8.40
N VAL A 137 -0.32 -9.76 7.77
CA VAL A 137 0.30 -8.42 7.73
C VAL A 137 0.46 -7.86 9.14
N GLY A 138 -0.59 -7.91 9.97
CA GLY A 138 -0.53 -7.48 11.36
C GLY A 138 0.56 -8.23 12.15
N THR A 139 0.65 -9.54 11.96
CA THR A 139 1.69 -10.37 12.60
C THR A 139 3.09 -9.91 12.18
N VAL A 140 3.33 -9.67 10.89
CA VAL A 140 4.65 -9.23 10.39
C VAL A 140 5.02 -7.86 10.92
N PHE A 141 4.07 -6.93 11.04
CA PHE A 141 4.31 -5.61 11.61
C PHE A 141 4.71 -5.64 13.09
N VAL A 142 4.26 -6.64 13.85
CA VAL A 142 4.67 -6.83 15.25
C VAL A 142 5.96 -7.64 15.33
N TYR A 143 6.02 -8.76 14.61
CA TYR A 143 7.12 -9.71 14.71
C TYR A 143 8.46 -9.14 14.20
N SER A 144 8.48 -8.47 13.05
CA SER A 144 9.73 -8.01 12.44
C SER A 144 10.47 -6.95 13.27
N PRO A 145 9.82 -5.90 13.78
CA PRO A 145 10.46 -4.97 14.70
C PRO A 145 10.88 -5.66 16.01
N ALA A 146 10.05 -6.58 16.51
CA ALA A 146 10.34 -7.33 17.74
C ALA A 146 11.60 -8.16 17.62
N GLU A 147 11.80 -8.85 16.49
CA GLU A 147 12.98 -9.65 16.21
C GLU A 147 14.24 -8.77 16.17
N ILE A 148 14.19 -7.64 15.49
CA ILE A 148 15.32 -6.70 15.41
C ILE A 148 15.66 -6.16 16.80
N LEU A 149 14.67 -5.72 17.56
CA LEU A 149 14.87 -5.24 18.94
C LEU A 149 15.38 -6.31 19.87
N GLY A 150 14.94 -7.56 19.71
CA GLY A 150 15.41 -8.70 20.47
C GLY A 150 16.90 -8.97 20.30
N HIS A 151 17.44 -8.74 19.11
CA HIS A 151 18.88 -8.84 18.84
C HIS A 151 19.69 -7.69 19.47
N ILE A 152 19.08 -6.51 19.65
CA ILE A 152 19.76 -5.31 20.18
C ILE A 152 19.65 -5.25 21.71
N CYS A 153 18.48 -5.47 22.27
CA CYS A 153 18.17 -5.19 23.69
C CYS A 153 17.97 -6.43 24.56
N GLY A 154 18.01 -7.63 24.00
CA GLY A 154 17.61 -8.86 24.68
C GLY A 154 16.09 -9.04 24.77
N THR A 155 15.67 -10.31 24.71
CA THR A 155 14.26 -10.68 24.49
C THR A 155 13.29 -10.16 25.56
N ASN A 156 13.71 -10.17 26.84
CA ASN A 156 12.84 -9.78 27.95
C ASN A 156 12.56 -8.28 27.99
N LEU A 157 13.59 -7.45 27.74
CA LEU A 157 13.44 -6.00 27.69
C LEU A 157 12.59 -5.56 26.51
N MET A 158 12.72 -6.25 25.39
CA MET A 158 11.93 -6.02 24.19
C MET A 158 10.44 -6.19 24.45
N TRP A 159 10.02 -7.28 25.11
CA TRP A 159 8.60 -7.50 25.43
C TRP A 159 8.03 -6.43 26.36
N ILE A 160 8.84 -5.97 27.33
CA ILE A 160 8.46 -4.87 28.21
C ILE A 160 8.22 -3.58 27.42
N ILE A 161 9.12 -3.23 26.48
CA ILE A 161 8.98 -2.04 25.64
C ILE A 161 7.75 -2.14 24.76
N ILE A 162 7.51 -3.28 24.10
CA ILE A 162 6.35 -3.48 23.25
C ILE A 162 5.05 -3.32 24.05
N ILE A 163 4.96 -3.93 25.24
CA ILE A 163 3.79 -3.80 26.10
C ILE A 163 3.56 -2.32 26.50
N PHE A 164 4.61 -1.60 26.82
CA PHE A 164 4.51 -0.17 27.21
C PHE A 164 4.12 0.76 26.05
N VAL A 165 4.48 0.43 24.81
CA VAL A 165 4.16 1.24 23.62
C VAL A 165 2.73 0.96 23.12
N TYR A 166 2.21 -0.24 23.38
CA TYR A 166 0.86 -0.63 22.94
C TYR A 166 -0.24 -0.33 23.96
N TYR A 167 0.09 -0.06 25.23
CA TYR A 167 -0.84 0.33 26.28
C TYR A 167 -0.79 1.83 26.58
#